data_116927fd1e0213abccfa1f130cc88577
#
_entry.id   116927fd1e0213abccfa1f130cc88577
#
_cell.length_a   1.000
_cell.length_b   1.000
_cell.length_c   1.000
_cell.angle_alpha   90.00
_cell.angle_beta   90.00
_cell.angle_gamma   90.00
#
_symmetry.space_group_name_H-M   'P 1'
#
loop_
_entity.id
_entity.type
_entity.pdbx_description
1 polymer ?
#
loop_
_entity_poly.entity_id
_entity_poly.type
_entity_poly.pdbx_seq_one_letter_code
_entity_poly.pdbx_strand_id
1 'polypeptide(L)'
;MNEFIITFRETLEAALIVGIIYTVISKQGLKKEINQLWYAIAAAVVASILVALFLNGVKDSIGNASIEKLVEAILMYITAGLLWYVIFWLAKQVSNKKVLEGQAQTAMQTAGWGIFFLVFFAILREGFETAIFLMGSFSVLGTFSYIGFFSGMILAIILGYVVVVQGRKVDLTKFFQVTTLLLAIFASGMVAYGTHEAE
;
A
#
# COMPACT_ATOMS: atom_id res chain seq x y z
N MET A 1 11.25 1.87 -13.10
CA MET A 1 11.51 0.73 -12.18
C MET A 1 10.93 0.95 -10.78
N ASN A 2 10.89 2.18 -10.30
CA ASN A 2 10.36 2.50 -8.98
C ASN A 2 8.87 2.14 -8.84
N GLU A 3 8.06 2.44 -9.87
CA GLU A 3 6.63 2.12 -9.90
C GLU A 3 6.38 0.62 -9.72
N PHE A 4 7.21 -0.22 -10.36
CA PHE A 4 7.13 -1.67 -10.20
C PHE A 4 7.37 -2.09 -8.74
N ILE A 5 8.45 -1.60 -8.11
CA ILE A 5 8.81 -1.99 -6.74
C ILE A 5 7.76 -1.53 -5.75
N ILE A 6 7.31 -0.27 -5.87
CA ILE A 6 6.27 0.31 -5.02
C ILE A 6 4.98 -0.50 -5.15
N THR A 7 4.46 -0.61 -6.38
CA THR A 7 3.18 -1.28 -6.63
C THR A 7 3.22 -2.77 -6.26
N PHE A 8 4.34 -3.45 -6.59
CA PHE A 8 4.51 -4.84 -6.23
C PHE A 8 4.46 -5.05 -4.71
N ARG A 9 5.15 -4.20 -3.96
CA ARG A 9 5.22 -4.29 -2.50
C ARG A 9 3.86 -4.03 -1.85
N GLU A 10 3.23 -2.90 -2.14
CA GLU A 10 1.96 -2.54 -1.51
C GLU A 10 0.83 -3.50 -1.91
N THR A 11 0.77 -3.89 -3.19
CA THR A 11 -0.20 -4.89 -3.65
C THR A 11 0.04 -6.26 -3.00
N LEU A 12 1.29 -6.65 -2.77
CA LEU A 12 1.60 -7.91 -2.09
C LEU A 12 1.15 -7.89 -0.63
N GLU A 13 1.36 -6.76 0.09
CA GLU A 13 0.87 -6.58 1.46
C GLU A 13 -0.66 -6.71 1.51
N ALA A 14 -1.36 -5.98 0.65
CA ALA A 14 -2.82 -6.07 0.52
C ALA A 14 -3.28 -7.51 0.21
N ALA A 15 -2.64 -8.19 -0.75
CA ALA A 15 -2.98 -9.55 -1.14
C ALA A 15 -2.78 -10.56 -0.01
N LEU A 16 -1.75 -10.40 0.80
CA LEU A 16 -1.49 -11.25 1.96
C LEU A 16 -2.54 -11.02 3.06
N ILE A 17 -2.89 -9.77 3.36
CA ILE A 17 -3.93 -9.43 4.33
C ILE A 17 -5.26 -10.06 3.91
N VAL A 18 -5.69 -9.79 2.67
CA VAL A 18 -6.92 -10.37 2.09
C VAL A 18 -6.90 -11.90 2.15
N GLY A 19 -5.79 -12.49 1.74
CA GLY A 19 -5.66 -13.94 1.68
C GLY A 19 -5.72 -14.62 3.05
N ILE A 20 -5.11 -14.03 4.07
CA ILE A 20 -5.19 -14.53 5.45
C ILE A 20 -6.63 -14.44 5.97
N ILE A 21 -7.27 -13.26 5.82
CA ILE A 21 -8.66 -13.05 6.26
C ILE A 21 -9.61 -14.00 5.52
N TYR A 22 -9.47 -14.12 4.19
CA TYR A 22 -10.25 -15.05 3.38
C TYR A 22 -10.11 -16.51 3.89
N THR A 23 -8.87 -16.92 4.20
CA THR A 23 -8.61 -18.27 4.70
C THR A 23 -9.30 -18.52 6.05
N VAL A 24 -9.28 -17.53 6.95
CA VAL A 24 -9.94 -17.62 8.26
C VAL A 24 -11.46 -17.75 8.10
N ILE A 25 -12.07 -16.90 7.27
CA ILE A 25 -13.52 -16.90 7.00
C ILE A 25 -13.94 -18.19 6.32
N SER A 26 -13.20 -18.62 5.30
CA SER A 26 -13.50 -19.81 4.50
C SER A 26 -13.47 -21.09 5.35
N LYS A 27 -12.54 -21.21 6.28
CA LYS A 27 -12.47 -22.33 7.24
C LYS A 27 -13.67 -22.41 8.16
N GLN A 28 -14.35 -21.30 8.42
CA GLN A 28 -15.55 -21.25 9.26
C GLN A 28 -16.86 -21.38 8.46
N GLY A 29 -16.78 -21.45 7.12
CA GLY A 29 -17.95 -21.63 6.25
C GLY A 29 -18.89 -20.43 6.15
N LEU A 30 -18.42 -19.23 6.53
CA LEU A 30 -19.21 -18.01 6.66
C LEU A 30 -19.33 -17.29 5.28
N LYS A 31 -20.31 -17.68 4.46
CA LYS A 31 -20.50 -17.13 3.10
C LYS A 31 -20.83 -15.62 3.09
N LYS A 32 -21.54 -15.12 4.10
CA LYS A 32 -21.92 -13.70 4.19
C LYS A 32 -20.68 -12.83 4.38
N GLU A 33 -19.76 -13.26 5.19
CA GLU A 33 -18.52 -12.58 5.50
C GLU A 33 -17.56 -12.58 4.29
N ILE A 34 -17.58 -13.63 3.47
CA ILE A 34 -16.86 -13.66 2.18
C ILE A 34 -17.39 -12.57 1.24
N ASN A 35 -18.72 -12.39 1.16
CA ASN A 35 -19.27 -11.31 0.35
C ASN A 35 -18.88 -9.93 0.88
N GLN A 36 -18.88 -9.73 2.21
CA GLN A 36 -18.43 -8.48 2.83
C GLN A 36 -16.96 -8.18 2.49
N LEU A 37 -16.09 -9.20 2.50
CA LEU A 37 -14.70 -9.08 2.09
C LEU A 37 -14.56 -8.55 0.66
N TRP A 38 -15.30 -9.12 -0.29
CA TRP A 38 -15.25 -8.66 -1.68
C TRP A 38 -15.81 -7.24 -1.87
N TYR A 39 -16.91 -6.90 -1.18
CA TYR A 39 -17.42 -5.52 -1.18
C TYR A 39 -16.44 -4.53 -0.56
N ALA A 40 -15.75 -4.92 0.52
CA ALA A 40 -14.73 -4.09 1.16
C ALA A 40 -13.55 -3.84 0.23
N ILE A 41 -13.05 -4.86 -0.48
CA ILE A 41 -11.98 -4.73 -1.47
C ILE A 41 -12.39 -3.73 -2.56
N ALA A 42 -13.57 -3.94 -3.16
CA ALA A 42 -14.06 -3.05 -4.22
C ALA A 42 -14.21 -1.60 -3.74
N ALA A 43 -14.80 -1.40 -2.56
CA ALA A 43 -14.97 -0.09 -1.98
C ALA A 43 -13.63 0.59 -1.66
N ALA A 44 -12.66 -0.14 -1.11
CA ALA A 44 -11.34 0.38 -0.79
C ALA A 44 -10.54 0.75 -2.06
N VAL A 45 -10.60 -0.06 -3.11
CA VAL A 45 -9.96 0.26 -4.40
C VAL A 45 -10.55 1.54 -5.00
N VAL A 46 -11.88 1.67 -5.01
CA VAL A 46 -12.54 2.90 -5.48
C VAL A 46 -12.13 4.11 -4.64
N ALA A 47 -12.14 3.96 -3.31
CA ALA A 47 -11.72 5.03 -2.41
C ALA A 47 -10.25 5.43 -2.62
N SER A 48 -9.34 4.46 -2.82
CA SER A 48 -7.93 4.72 -3.11
C SER A 48 -7.74 5.48 -4.42
N ILE A 49 -8.49 5.13 -5.47
CA ILE A 49 -8.47 5.87 -6.74
C ILE A 49 -8.97 7.31 -6.54
N LEU A 50 -10.07 7.49 -5.79
CA LEU A 50 -10.58 8.83 -5.51
C LEU A 50 -9.58 9.68 -4.72
N VAL A 51 -8.89 9.09 -3.75
CA VAL A 51 -7.81 9.76 -3.01
C VAL A 51 -6.66 10.15 -3.95
N ALA A 52 -6.22 9.25 -4.83
CA ALA A 52 -5.17 9.56 -5.79
C ALA A 52 -5.56 10.70 -6.75
N LEU A 53 -6.80 10.69 -7.26
CA LEU A 53 -7.34 11.76 -8.11
C LEU A 53 -7.45 13.07 -7.35
N PHE A 54 -7.89 13.05 -6.10
CA PHE A 54 -7.97 14.24 -5.24
C PHE A 54 -6.59 14.85 -5.01
N LEU A 55 -5.59 14.04 -4.67
CA LEU A 55 -4.22 14.50 -4.46
C LEU A 55 -3.63 15.11 -5.74
N ASN A 56 -3.86 14.48 -6.89
CA ASN A 56 -3.44 15.04 -8.18
C ASN A 56 -4.14 16.35 -8.50
N GLY A 57 -5.45 16.44 -8.29
CA GLY A 57 -6.23 17.66 -8.50
C GLY A 57 -5.82 18.83 -7.60
N VAL A 58 -5.40 18.56 -6.37
CA VAL A 58 -4.81 19.57 -5.49
C VAL A 58 -3.51 20.12 -6.09
N LYS A 59 -2.63 19.26 -6.61
CA LYS A 59 -1.40 19.67 -7.27
C LYS A 59 -1.68 20.56 -8.49
N ASP A 60 -2.58 20.15 -9.37
CA ASP A 60 -2.91 20.87 -10.61
C ASP A 60 -3.63 22.21 -10.38
N SER A 61 -4.25 22.39 -9.21
CA SER A 61 -5.02 23.63 -8.87
C SER A 61 -4.12 24.79 -8.43
N ILE A 62 -2.82 24.57 -8.26
CA ILE A 62 -1.87 25.56 -7.78
C ILE A 62 -1.31 26.33 -8.98
N GLY A 63 -1.97 27.41 -9.37
CA GLY A 63 -1.61 28.26 -10.51
C GLY A 63 -0.40 29.20 -10.31
N ASN A 64 0.38 29.04 -9.22
CA ASN A 64 1.53 29.88 -8.92
C ASN A 64 2.78 29.01 -8.79
N ALA A 65 3.75 29.19 -9.69
CA ALA A 65 4.95 28.37 -9.78
C ALA A 65 5.77 28.29 -8.47
N SER A 66 5.81 29.35 -7.66
CA SER A 66 6.50 29.33 -6.37
C SER A 66 5.74 28.51 -5.32
N ILE A 67 4.40 28.55 -5.34
CA ILE A 67 3.57 27.75 -4.43
C ILE A 67 3.59 26.27 -4.87
N GLU A 68 3.62 26.00 -6.17
CA GLU A 68 3.73 24.64 -6.72
C GLU A 68 5.01 23.95 -6.23
N LYS A 69 6.17 24.62 -6.33
CA LYS A 69 7.43 24.11 -5.82
C LYS A 69 7.42 23.86 -4.31
N LEU A 70 6.84 24.78 -3.53
CA LEU A 70 6.72 24.61 -2.09
C LEU A 70 5.85 23.40 -1.74
N VAL A 71 4.72 23.20 -2.44
CA VAL A 71 3.84 22.06 -2.23
C VAL A 71 4.51 20.75 -2.65
N GLU A 72 5.26 20.74 -3.75
CA GLU A 72 6.06 19.57 -4.15
C GLU A 72 7.10 19.22 -3.08
N ALA A 73 7.85 20.19 -2.57
CA ALA A 73 8.82 19.98 -1.49
C ALA A 73 8.14 19.41 -0.24
N ILE A 74 7.00 19.99 0.19
CA ILE A 74 6.23 19.49 1.35
C ILE A 74 5.76 18.05 1.11
N LEU A 75 5.20 17.75 -0.06
CA LEU A 75 4.76 16.40 -0.40
C LEU A 75 5.92 15.41 -0.40
N MET A 76 7.09 15.79 -0.89
CA MET A 76 8.30 14.95 -0.83
C MET A 76 8.75 14.67 0.59
N TYR A 77 8.76 15.68 1.48
CA TYR A 77 9.09 15.48 2.89
C TYR A 77 8.05 14.60 3.61
N ILE A 78 6.76 14.80 3.33
CA ILE A 78 5.69 13.95 3.87
C ILE A 78 5.90 12.50 3.39
N THR A 79 6.15 12.31 2.10
CA THR A 79 6.38 10.98 1.51
C THR A 79 7.61 10.31 2.12
N ALA A 80 8.72 11.04 2.24
CA ALA A 80 9.94 10.54 2.88
C ALA A 80 9.69 10.18 4.35
N GLY A 81 8.95 11.03 5.09
CA GLY A 81 8.58 10.78 6.49
C GLY A 81 7.70 9.54 6.65
N LEU A 82 6.72 9.36 5.75
CA LEU A 82 5.89 8.15 5.72
C LEU A 82 6.70 6.90 5.39
N LEU A 83 7.63 6.97 4.42
CA LEU A 83 8.55 5.87 4.12
C LEU A 83 9.38 5.49 5.36
N TRP A 84 9.96 6.47 6.07
CA TRP A 84 10.68 6.22 7.31
C TRP A 84 9.79 5.59 8.39
N TYR A 85 8.56 6.11 8.56
CA TYR A 85 7.59 5.53 9.48
C TYR A 85 7.28 4.06 9.13
N VAL A 86 7.01 3.77 7.86
CA VAL A 86 6.73 2.41 7.37
C VAL A 86 7.92 1.48 7.59
N ILE A 87 9.15 1.96 7.33
CA ILE A 87 10.39 1.21 7.57
C ILE A 87 10.51 0.80 9.05
N PHE A 88 10.34 1.75 9.98
CA PHE A 88 10.39 1.46 11.41
C PHE A 88 9.25 0.56 11.87
N TRP A 89 8.05 0.78 11.34
CA TRP A 89 6.87 -0.02 11.68
C TRP A 89 7.04 -1.47 11.20
N LEU A 90 7.50 -1.69 9.96
CA LEU A 90 7.79 -3.02 9.41
C LEU A 90 8.91 -3.73 10.16
N ALA A 91 9.99 -3.03 10.50
CA ALA A 91 11.06 -3.60 11.31
C ALA A 91 10.55 -4.14 12.67
N LYS A 92 9.51 -3.51 13.23
CA LYS A 92 8.90 -3.90 14.50
C LYS A 92 7.79 -4.96 14.34
N GLN A 93 7.17 -5.05 13.17
CA GLN A 93 5.93 -5.81 12.95
C GLN A 93 6.09 -6.97 11.95
N VAL A 94 7.32 -7.44 11.71
CA VAL A 94 7.55 -8.57 10.80
C VAL A 94 6.46 -9.63 10.95
N SER A 95 5.49 -9.54 10.07
CA SER A 95 4.50 -10.54 9.66
C SER A 95 3.89 -11.38 10.79
N ASN A 96 3.20 -10.76 11.73
CA ASN A 96 2.51 -11.49 12.79
C ASN A 96 1.17 -12.02 12.27
N LYS A 97 1.22 -13.12 11.47
CA LYS A 97 0.05 -13.85 10.97
C LYS A 97 -0.99 -14.08 12.08
N LYS A 98 -0.54 -14.39 13.30
CA LYS A 98 -1.39 -14.57 14.48
C LYS A 98 -2.18 -13.32 14.86
N VAL A 99 -1.63 -12.13 14.67
CA VAL A 99 -2.32 -10.86 14.96
C VAL A 99 -3.44 -10.63 13.96
N LEU A 100 -3.21 -10.84 12.67
CA LEU A 100 -4.25 -10.73 11.64
C LEU A 100 -5.35 -11.77 11.81
N GLU A 101 -5.00 -13.02 12.15
CA GLU A 101 -5.97 -14.07 12.47
C GLU A 101 -6.82 -13.68 13.69
N GLY A 102 -6.22 -13.12 14.74
CA GLY A 102 -6.92 -12.62 15.93
C GLY A 102 -7.85 -11.45 15.60
N GLN A 103 -7.41 -10.48 14.80
CA GLN A 103 -8.23 -9.36 14.37
C GLN A 103 -9.43 -9.82 13.52
N ALA A 104 -9.22 -10.77 12.60
CA ALA A 104 -10.30 -11.33 11.82
C ALA A 104 -11.33 -12.07 12.71
N GLN A 105 -10.89 -12.83 13.70
CA GLN A 105 -11.78 -13.50 14.65
C GLN A 105 -12.60 -12.48 15.49
N THR A 106 -11.97 -11.44 15.98
CA THR A 106 -12.66 -10.37 16.72
C THR A 106 -13.65 -9.63 15.83
N ALA A 107 -13.29 -9.32 14.59
CA ALA A 107 -14.16 -8.66 13.62
C ALA A 107 -15.38 -9.52 13.25
N MET A 108 -15.23 -10.85 13.21
CA MET A 108 -16.38 -11.78 12.99
C MET A 108 -17.34 -11.81 14.19
N GLN A 109 -16.86 -11.57 15.40
CA GLN A 109 -17.69 -11.49 16.59
C GLN A 109 -18.43 -10.16 16.71
N THR A 110 -17.95 -9.13 16.02
CA THR A 110 -18.58 -7.80 15.99
C THR A 110 -19.74 -7.83 14.99
N ALA A 111 -20.95 -7.54 15.45
CA ALA A 111 -22.19 -7.69 14.67
C ALA A 111 -22.13 -7.03 13.29
N GLY A 112 -22.27 -7.83 12.26
CA GLY A 112 -22.73 -7.47 10.92
C GLY A 112 -21.68 -6.93 9.94
N TRP A 113 -20.84 -5.97 10.27
CA TRP A 113 -19.94 -5.27 9.32
C TRP A 113 -18.46 -5.29 9.69
N GLY A 114 -18.07 -6.02 10.71
CA GLY A 114 -16.71 -6.04 11.23
C GLY A 114 -15.65 -6.41 10.18
N ILE A 115 -15.91 -7.45 9.38
CA ILE A 115 -15.01 -7.89 8.30
C ILE A 115 -14.92 -6.82 7.21
N PHE A 116 -16.04 -6.19 6.85
CA PHE A 116 -16.03 -5.11 5.86
C PHE A 116 -15.10 -3.98 6.28
N PHE A 117 -15.25 -3.43 7.48
CA PHE A 117 -14.42 -2.33 7.94
C PHE A 117 -12.96 -2.72 8.13
N LEU A 118 -12.68 -3.92 8.66
CA LEU A 118 -11.31 -4.40 8.82
C LEU A 118 -10.59 -4.44 7.46
N VAL A 119 -11.20 -5.07 6.46
CA VAL A 119 -10.61 -5.21 5.12
C VAL A 119 -10.56 -3.87 4.39
N PHE A 120 -11.63 -3.07 4.48
CA PHE A 120 -11.71 -1.76 3.86
C PHE A 120 -10.57 -0.85 4.31
N PHE A 121 -10.37 -0.67 5.61
CA PHE A 121 -9.32 0.20 6.12
C PHE A 121 -7.92 -0.36 5.89
N ALA A 122 -7.75 -1.68 5.94
CA ALA A 122 -6.46 -2.29 5.62
C ALA A 122 -6.05 -2.02 4.17
N ILE A 123 -6.94 -2.26 3.19
CA ILE A 123 -6.63 -2.04 1.77
C ILE A 123 -6.57 -0.54 1.43
N LEU A 124 -7.46 0.28 2.02
CA LEU A 124 -7.42 1.73 1.82
C LEU A 124 -6.08 2.31 2.26
N ARG A 125 -5.52 1.82 3.34
CA ARG A 125 -4.21 2.21 3.82
C ARG A 125 -3.13 1.91 2.78
N GLU A 126 -3.06 0.67 2.27
CA GLU A 126 -2.06 0.28 1.27
C GLU A 126 -2.25 1.06 -0.05
N GLY A 127 -3.51 1.32 -0.43
CA GLY A 127 -3.84 2.16 -1.59
C GLY A 127 -3.42 3.63 -1.41
N PHE A 128 -3.56 4.17 -0.20
CA PHE A 128 -3.10 5.52 0.14
C PHE A 128 -1.57 5.61 0.10
N GLU A 129 -0.86 4.64 0.69
CA GLU A 129 0.61 4.56 0.64
C GLU A 129 1.08 4.46 -0.82
N THR A 130 0.46 3.59 -1.63
CA THR A 130 0.74 3.48 -3.07
C THR A 130 0.58 4.83 -3.78
N ALA A 131 -0.53 5.54 -3.55
CA ALA A 131 -0.79 6.82 -4.20
C ALA A 131 0.29 7.86 -3.86
N ILE A 132 0.64 8.00 -2.59
CA ILE A 132 1.66 8.96 -2.15
C ILE A 132 3.04 8.61 -2.71
N PHE A 133 3.43 7.33 -2.66
CA PHE A 133 4.75 6.91 -3.16
C PHE A 133 4.88 7.06 -4.67
N LEU A 134 3.82 6.79 -5.42
CA LEU A 134 3.80 7.00 -6.87
C LEU A 134 3.84 8.49 -7.22
N MET A 135 3.11 9.35 -6.49
CA MET A 135 3.19 10.80 -6.70
C MET A 135 4.59 11.32 -6.41
N GLY A 136 5.21 10.92 -5.29
CA GLY A 136 6.59 11.29 -4.96
C GLY A 136 7.57 10.80 -6.02
N SER A 137 7.42 9.57 -6.52
CA SER A 137 8.24 9.04 -7.61
C SER A 137 8.08 9.85 -8.90
N PHE A 138 6.86 10.22 -9.25
CA PHE A 138 6.56 11.04 -10.42
C PHE A 138 7.16 12.44 -10.31
N SER A 139 7.09 13.09 -9.15
CA SER A 139 7.68 14.41 -8.91
C SER A 139 9.20 14.42 -9.07
N VAL A 140 9.88 13.33 -8.69
CA VAL A 140 11.35 13.21 -8.83
C VAL A 140 11.76 12.85 -10.25
N LEU A 141 11.03 11.95 -10.91
CA LEU A 141 11.46 11.38 -12.20
C LEU A 141 10.82 12.05 -13.42
N GLY A 142 9.72 12.79 -13.24
CA GLY A 142 8.95 13.42 -14.30
C GLY A 142 8.27 12.44 -15.28
N THR A 143 8.40 11.12 -15.04
CA THR A 143 7.88 10.07 -15.93
C THR A 143 7.18 8.99 -15.12
N PHE A 144 6.11 8.41 -15.67
CA PHE A 144 5.36 7.31 -15.06
C PHE A 144 5.39 6.08 -15.96
N SER A 145 5.84 4.95 -15.41
CA SER A 145 5.88 3.68 -16.14
C SER A 145 4.63 2.85 -15.88
N TYR A 146 3.65 2.92 -16.79
CA TYR A 146 2.45 2.08 -16.73
C TYR A 146 2.77 0.58 -16.74
N ILE A 147 3.78 0.18 -17.52
CA ILE A 147 4.23 -1.22 -17.59
C ILE A 147 4.76 -1.66 -16.21
N GLY A 148 5.57 -0.82 -15.56
CA GLY A 148 6.07 -1.08 -14.21
C GLY A 148 4.93 -1.22 -13.21
N PHE A 149 3.98 -0.30 -13.23
CA PHE A 149 2.82 -0.30 -12.35
C PHE A 149 1.99 -1.59 -12.48
N PHE A 150 1.52 -1.90 -13.70
CA PHE A 150 0.64 -3.06 -13.91
C PHE A 150 1.36 -4.40 -13.73
N SER A 151 2.63 -4.50 -14.17
CA SER A 151 3.40 -5.74 -13.98
C SER A 151 3.68 -6.00 -12.50
N GLY A 152 3.97 -4.96 -11.71
CA GLY A 152 4.14 -5.06 -10.27
C GLY A 152 2.87 -5.57 -9.59
N MET A 153 1.72 -4.98 -9.91
CA MET A 153 0.42 -5.37 -9.37
C MET A 153 0.06 -6.81 -9.71
N ILE A 154 0.17 -7.21 -10.97
CA ILE A 154 -0.17 -8.57 -11.43
C ILE A 154 0.73 -9.60 -10.74
N LEU A 155 2.02 -9.37 -10.72
CA LEU A 155 2.99 -10.30 -10.10
C LEU A 155 2.75 -10.44 -8.61
N ALA A 156 2.41 -9.33 -7.91
CA ALA A 156 2.09 -9.35 -6.49
C ALA A 156 0.83 -10.16 -6.18
N ILE A 157 -0.23 -10.02 -6.98
CA ILE A 157 -1.47 -10.79 -6.82
C ILE A 157 -1.18 -12.28 -7.02
N ILE A 158 -0.43 -12.64 -8.07
CA ILE A 158 -0.06 -14.05 -8.33
C ILE A 158 0.74 -14.61 -7.16
N LEU A 159 1.74 -13.89 -6.68
CA LEU A 159 2.58 -14.34 -5.57
C LEU A 159 1.78 -14.45 -4.27
N GLY A 160 0.95 -13.45 -3.96
CA GLY A 160 0.05 -13.49 -2.80
C GLY A 160 -0.88 -14.69 -2.83
N TYR A 161 -1.49 -14.98 -3.98
CA TYR A 161 -2.32 -16.17 -4.17
C TYR A 161 -1.53 -17.47 -3.93
N VAL A 162 -0.34 -17.60 -4.51
CA VAL A 162 0.51 -18.78 -4.34
C VAL A 162 0.90 -18.99 -2.88
N VAL A 163 1.26 -17.92 -2.17
CA VAL A 163 1.64 -17.99 -0.75
C VAL A 163 0.46 -18.41 0.12
N VAL A 164 -0.71 -17.82 -0.11
CA VAL A 164 -1.90 -18.08 0.73
C VAL A 164 -2.51 -19.45 0.44
N VAL A 165 -2.72 -19.79 -0.84
CA VAL A 165 -3.45 -21.02 -1.22
C VAL A 165 -2.54 -22.24 -1.13
N GLN A 166 -1.30 -22.16 -1.56
CA GLN A 166 -0.39 -23.30 -1.54
C GLN A 166 0.36 -23.47 -0.22
N GLY A 167 0.22 -22.54 0.74
CA GLY A 167 0.90 -22.59 2.02
C GLY A 167 2.44 -22.63 1.90
N ARG A 168 2.99 -22.20 0.77
CA ARG A 168 4.44 -22.23 0.54
C ARG A 168 5.12 -21.30 1.53
N LYS A 169 6.17 -21.81 2.18
CA LYS A 169 7.04 -21.02 3.06
C LYS A 169 7.95 -20.14 2.19
N VAL A 170 7.41 -19.06 1.64
CA VAL A 170 8.21 -18.00 1.05
C VAL A 170 8.75 -17.17 2.22
N ASP A 171 10.05 -16.91 2.21
CA ASP A 171 10.65 -16.02 3.22
C ASP A 171 10.31 -14.55 2.91
N LEU A 172 9.06 -14.22 3.22
CA LEU A 172 8.53 -12.86 3.03
C LEU A 172 9.35 -11.83 3.82
N THR A 173 9.95 -12.24 4.95
CA THR A 173 10.79 -11.36 5.77
C THR A 173 11.97 -10.83 4.98
N LYS A 174 12.72 -11.73 4.29
CA LYS A 174 13.85 -11.31 3.46
C LYS A 174 13.40 -10.44 2.29
N PHE A 175 12.28 -10.79 1.66
CA PHE A 175 11.72 -9.99 0.58
C PHE A 175 11.41 -8.56 1.05
N PHE A 176 10.66 -8.41 2.16
CA PHE A 176 10.33 -7.10 2.70
C PHE A 176 11.57 -6.33 3.18
N GLN A 177 12.58 -6.99 3.74
CA GLN A 177 13.85 -6.34 4.10
C GLN A 177 14.56 -5.73 2.89
N VAL A 178 14.66 -6.47 1.78
CA VAL A 178 15.31 -5.99 0.55
C VAL A 178 14.53 -4.84 -0.07
N THR A 179 13.21 -4.96 -0.21
CA THR A 179 12.38 -3.89 -0.79
C THR A 179 12.35 -2.65 0.10
N THR A 180 12.34 -2.80 1.43
CA THR A 180 12.45 -1.72 2.39
C THR A 180 13.78 -0.98 2.26
N LEU A 181 14.90 -1.69 2.06
CA LEU A 181 16.21 -1.06 1.83
C LEU A 181 16.22 -0.25 0.53
N LEU A 182 15.64 -0.78 -0.55
CA LEU A 182 15.51 -0.06 -1.81
C LEU A 182 14.66 1.20 -1.67
N LEU A 183 13.53 1.12 -0.94
CA LEU A 183 12.70 2.29 -0.66
C LEU A 183 13.40 3.30 0.24
N ALA A 184 14.24 2.88 1.19
CA ALA A 184 15.02 3.78 2.02
C ALA A 184 16.03 4.59 1.19
N ILE A 185 16.70 3.94 0.23
CA ILE A 185 17.60 4.62 -0.72
C ILE A 185 16.82 5.64 -1.55
N PHE A 186 15.63 5.24 -2.04
CA PHE A 186 14.76 6.12 -2.81
C PHE A 186 14.27 7.31 -1.97
N ALA A 187 13.83 7.09 -0.72
CA ALA A 187 13.42 8.14 0.21
C ALA A 187 14.54 9.15 0.46
N SER A 188 15.78 8.67 0.59
CA SER A 188 16.95 9.55 0.75
C SER A 188 17.17 10.44 -0.48
N GLY A 189 16.95 9.91 -1.68
CA GLY A 189 16.96 10.67 -2.93
C GLY A 189 15.86 11.74 -3.00
N MET A 190 14.65 11.41 -2.51
CA MET A 190 13.54 12.36 -2.44
C MET A 190 13.82 13.52 -1.48
N VAL A 191 14.42 13.27 -0.32
CA VAL A 191 14.82 14.32 0.62
C VAL A 191 15.86 15.24 -0.03
N ALA A 192 16.87 14.68 -0.70
CA ALA A 192 17.89 15.47 -1.41
C ALA A 192 17.27 16.32 -2.54
N TYR A 193 16.33 15.76 -3.31
CA TYR A 193 15.63 16.50 -4.36
C TYR A 193 14.73 17.59 -3.77
N GLY A 194 13.96 17.27 -2.72
CA GLY A 194 13.07 18.22 -2.04
C GLY A 194 13.83 19.41 -1.43
N THR A 195 15.05 19.19 -0.91
CA THR A 195 15.91 20.30 -0.44
C THR A 195 16.37 21.19 -1.58
N HIS A 196 16.71 20.62 -2.73
CA HIS A 196 17.12 21.38 -3.91
C HIS A 196 15.97 22.22 -4.50
N GLU A 197 14.74 21.69 -4.48
CA GLU A 197 13.56 22.39 -5.00
C GLU A 197 13.07 23.50 -4.05
N ALA A 198 13.43 23.42 -2.76
CA ALA A 198 13.09 24.42 -1.74
C ALA A 198 14.07 25.61 -1.72
N GLU A 199 15.23 25.52 -2.38
CA GLU A 199 16.20 26.61 -2.57
C GLU A 199 15.84 27.47 -3.79
#